data_9a2aa22b7ae130d17c15fbfd088e3a04
#
_entry.id   9a2aa22b7ae130d17c15fbfd088e3a04
#
_cell.length_a   1.000
_cell.length_b   1.000
_cell.length_c   1.000
_cell.angle_alpha   90.00
_cell.angle_beta   90.00
_cell.angle_gamma   90.00
#
_symmetry.space_group_name_H-M   'P 1'
#
loop_
_entity.id
_entity.type
_entity.pdbx_description
1 polymer ?
#
loop_
_entity_poly.entity_id
_entity_poly.type
_entity_poly.pdbx_seq_one_letter_code
_entity_poly.pdbx_strand_id
1 'polypeptide(L)'
;TLFHGRGGSVGRGGGPIYEALLSQPPGTVNGRTRVTEQGEIIQQKYSTESLAEFTLGTYLGSVMEATLTPPTKPKSKWCQLMDDMSTVASKAYRHHLKNDPNFIRYYNSITPQKIMGQLFIGSRPSKRKKSQDIEHLRAIPWVFAWTQIRFILPAWLGTLEALKLAEKGQNKNVLKDMLNNWPFFYAMMDMLDMVLTKTDQRVIQFYEECLADNNLKNIGKKLRKQLLSLIHLNKKLIPTHILEQRKSYRESIRIRNTYAETL
;
A
#
# COMPACT_ATOMS: atom_id res chain seq x y z
N THR A 1 -18.00 -4.94 19.83
CA THR A 1 -17.41 -5.39 18.56
C THR A 1 -17.24 -4.20 17.63
N LEU A 2 -16.02 -3.98 17.15
CA LEU A 2 -15.74 -2.96 16.14
C LEU A 2 -15.90 -3.59 14.75
N PHE A 3 -16.50 -2.87 13.80
CA PHE A 3 -16.69 -3.32 12.44
C PHE A 3 -16.50 -2.15 11.46
N HIS A 4 -15.64 -2.35 10.46
CA HIS A 4 -15.41 -1.37 9.40
C HIS A 4 -16.25 -1.69 8.17
N GLY A 5 -17.48 -1.16 8.13
CA GLY A 5 -18.47 -1.47 7.08
C GLY A 5 -18.08 -1.09 5.65
N ARG A 6 -17.06 -0.24 5.46
CA ARG A 6 -16.55 0.13 4.12
C ARG A 6 -15.50 -0.85 3.56
N GLY A 7 -15.15 -1.88 4.33
CA GLY A 7 -14.10 -2.83 4.01
C GLY A 7 -12.68 -2.30 4.23
N GLY A 8 -11.83 -3.15 4.79
CA GLY A 8 -10.39 -2.91 4.94
C GLY A 8 -9.59 -3.35 3.71
N SER A 9 -8.26 -3.36 3.84
CA SER A 9 -7.35 -3.75 2.76
C SER A 9 -7.59 -5.15 2.23
N VAL A 10 -7.87 -6.12 3.10
CA VAL A 10 -8.14 -7.53 2.74
C VAL A 10 -9.39 -7.66 1.85
N GLY A 11 -10.47 -6.97 2.21
CA GLY A 11 -11.73 -6.96 1.44
C GLY A 11 -11.62 -6.21 0.11
N ARG A 12 -10.48 -5.55 -0.14
CA ARG A 12 -10.14 -4.86 -1.39
C ARG A 12 -9.01 -5.55 -2.16
N GLY A 13 -8.62 -6.75 -1.78
CA GLY A 13 -7.51 -7.49 -2.40
C GLY A 13 -6.12 -6.93 -2.09
N GLY A 14 -6.01 -6.08 -1.06
CA GLY A 14 -4.78 -5.35 -0.70
C GLY A 14 -3.81 -6.10 0.21
N GLY A 15 -3.86 -7.42 0.28
CA GLY A 15 -2.91 -8.22 1.06
C GLY A 15 -3.43 -9.62 1.38
N PRO A 16 -2.56 -10.50 1.86
CA PRO A 16 -2.94 -11.86 2.21
C PRO A 16 -3.80 -11.88 3.47
N ILE A 17 -4.84 -12.72 3.44
CA ILE A 17 -5.84 -12.85 4.51
C ILE A 17 -5.20 -13.26 5.82
N TYR A 18 -4.32 -14.27 5.75
CA TYR A 18 -3.68 -14.88 6.91
C TYR A 18 -2.90 -13.85 7.73
N GLU A 19 -1.95 -13.15 7.11
CA GLU A 19 -1.12 -12.16 7.78
C GLU A 19 -1.94 -10.98 8.32
N ALA A 20 -2.99 -10.60 7.59
CA ALA A 20 -3.86 -9.50 8.01
C ALA A 20 -4.68 -9.85 9.26
N LEU A 21 -5.12 -11.09 9.42
CA LEU A 21 -5.85 -11.54 10.60
C LEU A 21 -4.91 -11.72 11.80
N LEU A 22 -3.74 -12.31 11.60
CA LEU A 22 -2.73 -12.46 12.66
C LEU A 22 -2.07 -11.14 13.07
N SER A 23 -2.16 -10.11 12.25
CA SER A 23 -1.67 -8.76 12.58
C SER A 23 -2.63 -7.95 13.47
N GLN A 24 -3.83 -8.45 13.71
CA GLN A 24 -4.80 -7.79 14.58
C GLN A 24 -4.33 -7.79 16.04
N PRO A 25 -4.71 -6.79 16.85
CA PRO A 25 -4.41 -6.82 18.29
C PRO A 25 -4.95 -8.08 18.96
N PRO A 26 -4.23 -8.65 19.96
CA PRO A 26 -4.65 -9.87 20.63
C PRO A 26 -6.06 -9.73 21.21
N GLY A 27 -6.88 -10.78 21.04
CA GLY A 27 -8.27 -10.84 21.52
C GLY A 27 -9.29 -10.10 20.63
N THR A 28 -8.89 -9.44 19.55
CA THR A 28 -9.84 -8.80 18.60
C THR A 28 -10.44 -9.83 17.65
N VAL A 29 -9.69 -10.84 17.27
CA VAL A 29 -10.17 -12.04 16.58
C VAL A 29 -10.38 -13.11 17.64
N ASN A 30 -11.64 -13.44 17.93
CA ASN A 30 -12.02 -14.41 18.95
C ASN A 30 -13.17 -15.28 18.44
N GLY A 31 -12.84 -16.39 17.80
CA GLY A 31 -13.77 -17.35 17.22
C GLY A 31 -14.54 -16.83 16.01
N ARG A 32 -14.40 -15.56 15.66
CA ARG A 32 -15.12 -14.93 14.55
C ARG A 32 -14.40 -13.72 13.96
N THR A 33 -14.59 -13.51 12.67
CA THR A 33 -14.24 -12.27 11.98
C THR A 33 -15.38 -11.87 11.02
N ARG A 34 -15.51 -10.59 10.74
CA ARG A 34 -16.45 -10.06 9.75
C ARG A 34 -15.70 -9.16 8.80
N VAL A 35 -15.72 -9.50 7.52
CA VAL A 35 -15.05 -8.75 6.45
C VAL A 35 -16.10 -8.27 5.44
N THR A 36 -16.02 -7.02 5.01
CA THR A 36 -16.77 -6.52 3.86
C THR A 36 -15.91 -6.72 2.61
N GLU A 37 -16.31 -7.66 1.76
CA GLU A 37 -15.66 -7.85 0.45
C GLU A 37 -16.19 -6.84 -0.56
N GLN A 38 -15.33 -6.30 -1.39
CA GLN A 38 -15.73 -5.48 -2.54
C GLN A 38 -16.21 -6.39 -3.67
N GLY A 39 -17.20 -5.92 -4.47
CA GLY A 39 -17.79 -6.73 -5.54
C GLY A 39 -16.78 -7.32 -6.52
N GLU A 40 -15.76 -6.53 -6.88
CA GLU A 40 -14.68 -6.94 -7.79
C GLU A 40 -13.83 -8.08 -7.21
N ILE A 41 -13.67 -8.11 -5.88
CA ILE A 41 -12.88 -9.12 -5.18
C ILE A 41 -13.66 -10.40 -4.96
N ILE A 42 -14.99 -10.34 -4.87
CA ILE A 42 -15.85 -11.53 -4.74
C ILE A 42 -15.61 -12.47 -5.92
N GLN A 43 -15.56 -11.94 -7.14
CA GLN A 43 -15.27 -12.75 -8.31
C GLN A 43 -13.87 -13.39 -8.27
N GLN A 44 -12.86 -12.66 -7.82
CA GLN A 44 -11.49 -13.20 -7.72
C GLN A 44 -11.36 -14.30 -6.66
N LYS A 45 -12.10 -14.19 -5.55
CA LYS A 45 -11.97 -15.10 -4.41
C LYS A 45 -12.92 -16.31 -4.47
N TYR A 46 -14.06 -16.18 -5.17
CA TYR A 46 -15.16 -17.13 -5.07
C TYR A 46 -15.74 -17.56 -6.41
N SER A 47 -15.07 -17.26 -7.54
CA SER A 47 -15.60 -17.58 -8.88
C SER A 47 -15.61 -19.08 -9.23
N THR A 48 -14.80 -19.87 -8.56
CA THR A 48 -14.76 -21.32 -8.69
C THR A 48 -14.80 -21.98 -7.32
N GLU A 49 -15.27 -23.23 -7.25
CA GLU A 49 -15.35 -24.01 -6.01
C GLU A 49 -13.99 -24.09 -5.31
N SER A 50 -12.92 -24.40 -6.04
CA SER A 50 -11.56 -24.51 -5.49
C SER A 50 -11.01 -23.18 -4.94
N LEU A 51 -11.31 -22.05 -5.59
CA LEU A 51 -10.94 -20.73 -5.07
C LEU A 51 -11.74 -20.36 -3.83
N ALA A 52 -13.03 -20.70 -3.82
CA ALA A 52 -13.89 -20.46 -2.66
C ALA A 52 -13.44 -21.31 -1.46
N GLU A 53 -13.18 -22.60 -1.66
CA GLU A 53 -12.66 -23.49 -0.64
C GLU A 53 -11.33 -23.02 -0.09
N PHE A 54 -10.37 -22.68 -0.94
CA PHE A 54 -9.08 -22.12 -0.52
C PHE A 54 -9.25 -20.84 0.29
N THR A 55 -10.10 -19.92 -0.18
CA THR A 55 -10.32 -18.63 0.48
C THR A 55 -10.99 -18.80 1.85
N LEU A 56 -12.06 -19.60 1.92
CA LEU A 56 -12.78 -19.87 3.16
C LEU A 56 -11.92 -20.66 4.14
N GLY A 57 -11.16 -21.66 3.66
CA GLY A 57 -10.19 -22.41 4.46
C GLY A 57 -9.12 -21.51 5.06
N THR A 58 -8.60 -20.53 4.28
CA THR A 58 -7.65 -19.54 4.76
C THR A 58 -8.26 -18.66 5.86
N TYR A 59 -9.49 -18.16 5.68
CA TYR A 59 -10.19 -17.40 6.71
C TYR A 59 -10.40 -18.22 7.99
N LEU A 60 -10.90 -19.45 7.85
CA LEU A 60 -11.17 -20.33 8.97
C LEU A 60 -9.88 -20.64 9.76
N GLY A 61 -8.82 -21.09 9.07
CA GLY A 61 -7.53 -21.38 9.68
C GLY A 61 -6.94 -20.17 10.40
N SER A 62 -6.98 -19.00 9.77
CA SER A 62 -6.46 -17.77 10.38
C SER A 62 -7.25 -17.34 11.62
N VAL A 63 -8.57 -17.49 11.62
CA VAL A 63 -9.42 -17.18 12.79
C VAL A 63 -9.16 -18.18 13.90
N MET A 64 -9.03 -19.46 13.59
CA MET A 64 -8.68 -20.50 14.58
C MET A 64 -7.34 -20.21 15.22
N GLU A 65 -6.31 -19.95 14.41
CA GLU A 65 -4.96 -19.67 14.92
C GLU A 65 -4.93 -18.39 15.78
N ALA A 66 -5.51 -17.27 15.28
CA ALA A 66 -5.56 -16.02 16.05
C ALA A 66 -6.35 -16.14 17.36
N THR A 67 -7.28 -17.10 17.45
CA THR A 67 -8.08 -17.36 18.65
C THR A 67 -7.33 -18.26 19.66
N LEU A 68 -6.72 -19.34 19.16
CA LEU A 68 -6.06 -20.35 19.99
C LEU A 68 -4.64 -19.93 20.39
N THR A 69 -3.97 -19.19 19.49
CA THR A 69 -2.59 -18.68 19.69
C THR A 69 -2.58 -17.19 19.41
N PRO A 70 -3.13 -16.35 20.32
CA PRO A 70 -3.22 -14.92 20.09
C PRO A 70 -1.85 -14.29 19.82
N PRO A 71 -1.77 -13.31 18.89
CA PRO A 71 -0.52 -12.63 18.58
C PRO A 71 0.04 -11.91 19.81
N THR A 72 1.35 -11.67 19.81
CA THR A 72 2.05 -10.97 20.88
C THR A 72 1.47 -9.57 21.11
N LYS A 73 1.20 -9.23 22.38
CA LYS A 73 0.78 -7.87 22.76
C LYS A 73 1.91 -6.88 22.42
N PRO A 74 1.59 -5.75 21.77
CA PRO A 74 2.61 -4.77 21.42
C PRO A 74 3.25 -4.15 22.67
N LYS A 75 4.57 -3.99 22.64
CA LYS A 75 5.33 -3.31 23.70
C LYS A 75 5.08 -1.80 23.62
N SER A 76 5.05 -1.08 24.74
CA SER A 76 4.86 0.38 24.76
C SER A 76 5.87 1.13 23.89
N LYS A 77 7.13 0.69 23.85
CA LYS A 77 8.18 1.27 23.01
C LYS A 77 7.89 1.11 21.50
N TRP A 78 7.22 0.02 21.11
CA TRP A 78 6.81 -0.19 19.71
C TRP A 78 5.71 0.79 19.32
N CYS A 79 4.70 0.94 20.19
CA CYS A 79 3.61 1.87 19.96
C CYS A 79 4.14 3.30 19.86
N GLN A 80 5.02 3.72 20.78
CA GLN A 80 5.61 5.05 20.75
C GLN A 80 6.38 5.31 19.45
N LEU A 81 7.26 4.38 19.04
CA LEU A 81 8.01 4.54 17.78
C LEU A 81 7.07 4.57 16.58
N MET A 82 6.00 3.76 16.57
CA MET A 82 5.01 3.76 15.50
C MET A 82 4.24 5.08 15.41
N ASP A 83 3.89 5.67 16.54
CA ASP A 83 3.23 6.98 16.60
C ASP A 83 4.15 8.11 16.07
N ASP A 84 5.43 8.08 16.46
CA ASP A 84 6.44 9.02 15.96
C ASP A 84 6.63 8.87 14.44
N MET A 85 6.76 7.63 13.94
CA MET A 85 6.84 7.30 12.52
C MET A 85 5.60 7.80 11.75
N SER A 86 4.41 7.54 12.28
CA SER A 86 3.12 7.95 11.70
C SER A 86 3.01 9.47 11.61
N THR A 87 3.44 10.17 12.63
CA THR A 87 3.46 11.65 12.68
C THR A 87 4.36 12.22 11.58
N VAL A 88 5.58 11.71 11.46
CA VAL A 88 6.54 12.14 10.43
C VAL A 88 6.04 11.81 9.03
N ALA A 89 5.54 10.60 8.82
CA ALA A 89 4.99 10.18 7.53
C ALA A 89 3.80 11.05 7.09
N SER A 90 2.87 11.30 8.01
CA SER A 90 1.69 12.13 7.77
C SER A 90 2.07 13.58 7.43
N LYS A 91 3.05 14.15 8.14
CA LYS A 91 3.57 15.49 7.86
C LYS A 91 4.21 15.56 6.47
N ALA A 92 5.05 14.61 6.12
CA ALA A 92 5.70 14.54 4.82
C ALA A 92 4.68 14.36 3.67
N TYR A 93 3.72 13.45 3.83
CA TYR A 93 2.65 13.24 2.87
C TYR A 93 1.82 14.51 2.63
N ARG A 94 1.36 15.16 3.71
CA ARG A 94 0.55 16.37 3.63
C ARG A 94 1.31 17.56 3.06
N HIS A 95 2.63 17.65 3.28
CA HIS A 95 3.46 18.71 2.73
C HIS A 95 3.38 18.76 1.20
N HIS A 96 3.53 17.61 0.54
CA HIS A 96 3.40 17.53 -0.92
C HIS A 96 1.99 17.91 -1.40
N LEU A 97 0.96 17.46 -0.71
CA LEU A 97 -0.43 17.67 -1.14
C LEU A 97 -0.96 19.08 -0.91
N LYS A 98 -0.54 19.73 0.18
CA LYS A 98 -1.13 21.01 0.61
C LYS A 98 -0.23 22.22 0.36
N ASN A 99 1.10 22.03 0.40
CA ASN A 99 2.05 23.13 0.40
C ASN A 99 2.81 23.26 -0.92
N ASP A 100 2.65 22.32 -1.85
CA ASP A 100 3.26 22.40 -3.17
C ASP A 100 2.18 22.49 -4.27
N PRO A 101 1.83 23.70 -4.73
CA PRO A 101 0.82 23.87 -5.78
C PRO A 101 1.23 23.22 -7.11
N ASN A 102 2.52 23.03 -7.33
CA ASN A 102 3.02 22.38 -8.54
C ASN A 102 2.87 20.86 -8.48
N PHE A 103 2.72 20.27 -7.29
CA PHE A 103 2.48 18.83 -7.14
C PHE A 103 1.17 18.41 -7.80
N ILE A 104 0.10 19.22 -7.65
CA ILE A 104 -1.19 18.96 -8.30
C ILE A 104 -1.07 19.08 -9.82
N ARG A 105 -0.34 20.09 -10.30
CA ARG A 105 -0.08 20.26 -11.73
C ARG A 105 0.71 19.07 -12.28
N TYR A 106 1.73 18.63 -11.56
CA TYR A 106 2.51 17.43 -11.89
C TYR A 106 1.62 16.18 -11.97
N TYR A 107 0.79 15.91 -10.94
CA TYR A 107 -0.17 14.81 -10.95
C TYR A 107 -1.08 14.86 -12.19
N ASN A 108 -1.65 16.02 -12.48
CA ASN A 108 -2.58 16.18 -13.60
C ASN A 108 -1.90 16.03 -14.98
N SER A 109 -0.60 16.32 -15.08
CA SER A 109 0.13 16.19 -16.35
C SER A 109 0.55 14.75 -16.63
N ILE A 110 1.13 14.05 -15.64
CA ILE A 110 1.75 12.74 -15.88
C ILE A 110 0.80 11.55 -15.70
N THR A 111 -0.37 11.75 -15.09
CA THR A 111 -1.30 10.65 -14.86
C THR A 111 -2.52 10.73 -15.78
N PRO A 112 -3.13 9.59 -16.18
CA PRO A 112 -4.31 9.57 -17.02
C PRO A 112 -5.62 9.90 -16.27
N GLN A 113 -5.55 10.70 -15.20
CA GLN A 113 -6.69 11.00 -14.32
C GLN A 113 -7.90 11.61 -15.05
N LYS A 114 -7.65 12.38 -16.14
CA LYS A 114 -8.73 12.97 -16.95
C LYS A 114 -9.54 11.91 -17.68
N ILE A 115 -8.85 10.96 -18.31
CA ILE A 115 -9.46 9.84 -19.05
C ILE A 115 -10.17 8.91 -18.06
N MET A 116 -9.51 8.60 -16.96
CA MET A 116 -10.07 7.74 -15.91
C MET A 116 -11.31 8.33 -15.24
N GLY A 117 -11.42 9.66 -15.21
CA GLY A 117 -12.61 10.34 -14.73
C GLY A 117 -13.86 10.07 -15.58
N GLN A 118 -13.70 9.58 -16.81
CA GLN A 118 -14.75 9.20 -17.74
C GLN A 118 -15.10 7.71 -17.66
N LEU A 119 -14.22 6.89 -17.05
CA LEU A 119 -14.46 5.47 -16.87
C LEU A 119 -15.29 5.22 -15.63
N PHE A 120 -16.24 4.29 -15.74
CA PHE A 120 -17.01 3.81 -14.60
C PHE A 120 -16.17 2.87 -13.73
N ILE A 121 -15.22 3.46 -12.98
CA ILE A 121 -14.37 2.71 -12.06
C ILE A 121 -14.99 2.79 -10.66
N GLY A 122 -15.56 1.69 -10.22
CA GLY A 122 -16.29 1.60 -8.96
C GLY A 122 -17.73 2.12 -9.05
N SER A 123 -18.48 1.93 -7.98
CA SER A 123 -19.93 2.22 -7.89
C SER A 123 -20.29 3.72 -7.76
N ARG A 124 -19.32 4.63 -7.82
CA ARG A 124 -19.53 6.07 -7.56
C ARG A 124 -18.72 6.94 -8.52
N PRO A 125 -19.20 8.17 -8.84
CA PRO A 125 -18.46 9.11 -9.68
C PRO A 125 -17.04 9.37 -9.18
N SER A 126 -16.09 9.57 -10.08
CA SER A 126 -14.66 9.77 -9.77
C SER A 126 -14.38 11.01 -8.90
N LYS A 127 -15.22 12.04 -8.97
CA LYS A 127 -15.09 13.28 -8.20
C LYS A 127 -16.35 13.58 -7.40
N ARG A 128 -16.21 14.26 -6.25
CA ARG A 128 -17.32 14.73 -5.43
C ARG A 128 -17.94 16.03 -5.99
N LYS A 129 -17.11 16.89 -6.59
CA LYS A 129 -17.50 18.17 -7.23
C LYS A 129 -16.68 18.34 -8.53
N LYS A 130 -17.15 19.20 -9.45
CA LYS A 130 -16.43 19.58 -10.68
C LYS A 130 -15.24 20.52 -10.39
N SER A 131 -14.43 20.25 -9.36
CA SER A 131 -13.22 20.99 -9.01
C SER A 131 -11.98 20.19 -9.37
N GLN A 132 -10.86 20.89 -9.60
CA GLN A 132 -9.55 20.24 -9.83
C GLN A 132 -8.81 19.95 -8.52
N ASP A 133 -9.36 20.34 -7.36
CA ASP A 133 -8.72 20.17 -6.07
C ASP A 133 -8.67 18.70 -5.64
N ILE A 134 -7.57 18.31 -5.05
CA ILE A 134 -7.34 16.94 -4.51
C ILE A 134 -8.41 16.56 -3.47
N GLU A 135 -8.91 17.53 -2.69
CA GLU A 135 -9.91 17.29 -1.65
C GLU A 135 -11.24 16.73 -2.22
N HIS A 136 -11.49 16.95 -3.50
CA HIS A 136 -12.67 16.45 -4.21
C HIS A 136 -12.43 15.13 -4.94
N LEU A 137 -11.17 14.69 -5.06
CA LEU A 137 -10.84 13.38 -5.61
C LEU A 137 -11.30 12.27 -4.66
N ARG A 138 -11.80 11.18 -5.24
CA ARG A 138 -12.06 9.95 -4.49
C ARG A 138 -10.81 9.11 -4.42
N ALA A 139 -10.70 8.32 -3.35
CA ALA A 139 -9.51 7.49 -3.10
C ALA A 139 -9.21 6.51 -4.25
N ILE A 140 -10.24 5.87 -4.84
CA ILE A 140 -10.03 4.90 -5.92
C ILE A 140 -9.43 5.57 -7.17
N PRO A 141 -10.00 6.62 -7.77
CA PRO A 141 -9.38 7.32 -8.90
C PRO A 141 -7.99 7.86 -8.59
N TRP A 142 -7.78 8.40 -7.38
CA TRP A 142 -6.47 8.89 -6.94
C TRP A 142 -5.39 7.80 -6.95
N VAL A 143 -5.65 6.68 -6.27
CA VAL A 143 -4.69 5.57 -6.20
C VAL A 143 -4.49 4.94 -7.58
N PHE A 144 -5.59 4.76 -8.33
CA PHE A 144 -5.56 4.08 -9.62
C PHE A 144 -4.77 4.86 -10.68
N ALA A 145 -4.88 6.18 -10.72
CA ALA A 145 -4.13 7.04 -11.65
C ALA A 145 -2.61 6.88 -11.48
N TRP A 146 -2.12 6.85 -10.24
CA TRP A 146 -0.73 6.59 -9.92
C TRP A 146 -0.26 5.16 -10.25
N THR A 147 -1.20 4.21 -10.16
CA THR A 147 -0.92 2.81 -10.49
C THR A 147 -0.68 2.62 -11.99
N GLN A 148 -1.39 3.36 -12.84
CA GLN A 148 -1.24 3.26 -14.30
C GLN A 148 0.17 3.60 -14.78
N ILE A 149 0.82 4.57 -14.15
CA ILE A 149 2.19 4.97 -14.46
C ILE A 149 3.24 4.23 -13.63
N ARG A 150 2.86 3.17 -12.89
CA ARG A 150 3.71 2.34 -12.04
C ARG A 150 4.48 3.11 -10.95
N PHE A 151 3.98 4.29 -10.55
CA PHE A 151 4.56 5.07 -9.47
C PHE A 151 3.99 4.70 -8.10
N ILE A 152 2.72 4.36 -8.05
CA ILE A 152 1.97 3.92 -6.85
C ILE A 152 2.20 4.85 -5.65
N LEU A 153 2.43 6.12 -5.92
CA LEU A 153 2.89 7.15 -4.99
C LEU A 153 2.10 7.21 -3.66
N PRO A 154 0.76 7.12 -3.64
CA PRO A 154 -0.01 7.22 -2.39
C PRO A 154 0.30 6.13 -1.36
N ALA A 155 0.83 4.99 -1.79
CA ALA A 155 1.07 3.87 -0.90
C ALA A 155 2.43 3.92 -0.17
N TRP A 156 3.36 4.78 -0.62
CA TRP A 156 4.70 4.86 -0.03
C TRP A 156 5.14 6.29 0.33
N LEU A 157 4.46 7.33 -0.16
CA LEU A 157 4.85 8.72 0.11
C LEU A 157 4.85 9.01 1.62
N GLY A 158 5.96 9.55 2.12
CA GLY A 158 6.18 9.82 3.55
C GLY A 158 6.77 8.65 4.35
N THR A 159 6.75 7.43 3.81
CA THR A 159 7.29 6.24 4.51
C THR A 159 8.82 6.29 4.64
N LEU A 160 9.50 6.89 3.65
CA LEU A 160 10.97 7.06 3.71
C LEU A 160 11.38 7.86 4.94
N GLU A 161 10.73 8.96 5.21
CA GLU A 161 10.98 9.85 6.34
C GLU A 161 10.75 9.13 7.67
N ALA A 162 9.67 8.36 7.76
CA ALA A 162 9.35 7.53 8.93
C ALA A 162 10.41 6.46 9.20
N LEU A 163 10.82 5.71 8.17
CA LEU A 163 11.86 4.68 8.32
C LEU A 163 13.23 5.27 8.62
N LYS A 164 13.57 6.43 8.07
CA LYS A 164 14.79 7.17 8.43
C LYS A 164 14.80 7.60 9.90
N LEU A 165 13.66 8.00 10.45
CA LEU A 165 13.52 8.30 11.88
C LEU A 165 13.78 7.03 12.70
N ALA A 166 13.17 5.92 12.32
CA ALA A 166 13.27 4.65 13.03
C ALA A 166 14.67 4.02 12.97
N GLU A 167 15.48 4.32 11.94
CA GLU A 167 16.86 3.83 11.84
C GLU A 167 17.88 4.62 12.66
N LYS A 168 17.49 5.73 13.29
CA LYS A 168 18.42 6.60 14.04
C LYS A 168 18.54 6.18 15.51
N GLY A 169 19.76 6.21 16.02
CA GLY A 169 20.05 6.07 17.45
C GLY A 169 19.46 4.81 18.08
N GLN A 170 18.84 4.98 19.24
CA GLN A 170 18.23 3.88 20.00
C GLN A 170 16.99 3.27 19.29
N ASN A 171 16.32 4.02 18.42
CA ASN A 171 15.15 3.55 17.68
C ASN A 171 15.48 2.36 16.78
N LYS A 172 16.73 2.24 16.30
CA LYS A 172 17.16 1.13 15.43
C LYS A 172 16.98 -0.23 16.09
N ASN A 173 17.26 -0.36 17.38
CA ASN A 173 17.07 -1.60 18.11
C ASN A 173 15.56 -1.90 18.30
N VAL A 174 14.76 -0.86 18.56
CA VAL A 174 13.31 -0.98 18.67
C VAL A 174 12.71 -1.39 17.31
N LEU A 175 13.13 -0.78 16.21
CA LEU A 175 12.72 -1.13 14.86
C LEU A 175 13.01 -2.60 14.53
N LYS A 176 14.21 -3.07 14.85
CA LYS A 176 14.58 -4.49 14.65
C LYS A 176 13.72 -5.44 15.49
N ASP A 177 13.44 -5.06 16.74
CA ASP A 177 12.54 -5.83 17.63
C ASP A 177 11.10 -5.86 17.09
N MET A 178 10.59 -4.74 16.56
CA MET A 178 9.27 -4.66 15.89
C MET A 178 9.19 -5.57 14.66
N LEU A 179 10.20 -5.54 13.80
CA LEU A 179 10.25 -6.38 12.59
C LEU A 179 10.20 -7.88 12.93
N ASN A 180 10.88 -8.28 13.99
CA ASN A 180 11.01 -9.70 14.35
C ASN A 180 9.84 -10.22 15.20
N ASN A 181 9.19 -9.36 15.98
CA ASN A 181 8.30 -9.81 17.06
C ASN A 181 6.91 -9.17 17.02
N TRP A 182 6.63 -8.22 16.14
CA TRP A 182 5.32 -7.59 16.04
C TRP A 182 4.64 -7.90 14.69
N PRO A 183 3.71 -8.87 14.65
CA PRO A 183 3.06 -9.28 13.40
C PRO A 183 2.41 -8.13 12.61
N PHE A 184 1.82 -7.17 13.31
CA PHE A 184 1.26 -5.96 12.67
C PHE A 184 2.32 -5.17 11.88
N PHE A 185 3.49 -4.93 12.49
CA PHE A 185 4.54 -4.16 11.84
C PHE A 185 5.17 -4.94 10.68
N TYR A 186 5.36 -6.24 10.88
CA TYR A 186 5.83 -7.13 9.81
C TYR A 186 4.88 -7.12 8.61
N ALA A 187 3.57 -7.30 8.84
CA ALA A 187 2.55 -7.28 7.78
C ALA A 187 2.50 -5.93 7.04
N MET A 188 2.67 -4.81 7.77
CA MET A 188 2.75 -3.48 7.16
C MET A 188 3.97 -3.34 6.25
N MET A 189 5.14 -3.81 6.68
CA MET A 189 6.37 -3.77 5.90
C MET A 189 6.33 -4.73 4.70
N ASP A 190 5.69 -5.89 4.84
CA ASP A 190 5.43 -6.84 3.76
C ASP A 190 4.52 -6.24 2.68
N MET A 191 3.47 -5.52 3.08
CA MET A 191 2.63 -4.76 2.14
C MET A 191 3.41 -3.64 1.44
N LEU A 192 4.30 -2.96 2.15
CA LEU A 192 5.18 -1.95 1.53
C LEU A 192 6.09 -2.59 0.48
N ASP A 193 6.74 -3.71 0.80
CA ASP A 193 7.60 -4.44 -0.14
C ASP A 193 6.84 -4.87 -1.40
N MET A 194 5.62 -5.36 -1.22
CA MET A 194 4.69 -5.70 -2.30
C MET A 194 4.37 -4.49 -3.20
N VAL A 195 4.20 -3.31 -2.62
CA VAL A 195 3.95 -2.06 -3.37
C VAL A 195 5.19 -1.64 -4.14
N LEU A 196 6.36 -1.62 -3.47
CA LEU A 196 7.62 -1.20 -4.07
C LEU A 196 8.02 -2.09 -5.26
N THR A 197 7.76 -3.39 -5.17
CA THR A 197 7.98 -4.35 -6.25
C THR A 197 7.17 -4.05 -7.53
N LYS A 198 6.01 -3.39 -7.38
CA LYS A 198 5.16 -3.01 -8.53
C LYS A 198 5.58 -1.69 -9.18
N THR A 199 6.49 -0.94 -8.60
CA THR A 199 6.98 0.33 -9.17
C THR A 199 7.99 0.09 -10.28
N ASP A 200 8.06 1.00 -11.27
CA ASP A 200 9.08 0.95 -12.32
C ASP A 200 9.59 2.35 -12.65
N GLN A 201 10.86 2.57 -12.36
CA GLN A 201 11.52 3.87 -12.55
C GLN A 201 11.58 4.30 -14.02
N ARG A 202 11.77 3.36 -14.94
CA ARG A 202 11.87 3.64 -16.39
C ARG A 202 10.53 4.10 -16.93
N VAL A 203 9.45 3.40 -16.55
CA VAL A 203 8.08 3.76 -16.94
C VAL A 203 7.71 5.13 -16.39
N ILE A 204 7.98 5.40 -15.10
CA ILE A 204 7.72 6.70 -14.48
C ILE A 204 8.47 7.81 -15.24
N GLN A 205 9.76 7.61 -15.49
CA GLN A 205 10.60 8.59 -16.19
C GLN A 205 10.09 8.85 -17.62
N PHE A 206 9.71 7.82 -18.35
CA PHE A 206 9.15 7.93 -19.68
C PHE A 206 7.89 8.81 -19.70
N TYR A 207 6.95 8.57 -18.78
CA TYR A 207 5.76 9.42 -18.67
C TYR A 207 6.11 10.87 -18.30
N GLU A 208 7.09 11.08 -17.43
CA GLU A 208 7.55 12.44 -17.10
C GLU A 208 8.18 13.16 -18.29
N GLU A 209 9.00 12.46 -19.06
CA GLU A 209 9.66 13.03 -20.25
C GLU A 209 8.65 13.41 -21.33
N CYS A 210 7.65 12.57 -21.55
CA CYS A 210 6.62 12.79 -22.58
C CYS A 210 5.54 13.79 -22.20
N LEU A 211 5.15 13.86 -20.91
CA LEU A 211 3.92 14.54 -20.51
C LEU A 211 4.13 15.70 -19.53
N ALA A 212 5.25 15.73 -18.79
CA ALA A 212 5.47 16.78 -17.81
C ALA A 212 6.07 18.05 -18.45
N ASP A 213 5.51 19.21 -18.12
CA ASP A 213 6.14 20.48 -18.40
C ASP A 213 7.55 20.52 -17.77
N ASN A 214 8.49 21.24 -18.41
CA ASN A 214 9.89 21.31 -17.96
C ASN A 214 10.04 21.82 -16.53
N ASN A 215 9.19 22.75 -16.10
CA ASN A 215 9.17 23.28 -14.73
C ASN A 215 8.69 22.27 -13.68
N LEU A 216 8.00 21.20 -14.09
CA LEU A 216 7.47 20.15 -13.22
C LEU A 216 8.40 18.93 -13.10
N LYS A 217 9.33 18.74 -14.05
CA LYS A 217 10.27 17.61 -14.08
C LYS A 217 11.14 17.50 -12.81
N ASN A 218 11.44 18.63 -12.17
CA ASN A 218 12.19 18.64 -10.90
C ASN A 218 11.42 17.98 -9.75
N ILE A 219 10.09 18.05 -9.75
CA ILE A 219 9.25 17.37 -8.74
C ILE A 219 9.38 15.87 -8.93
N GLY A 220 9.19 15.40 -10.15
CA GLY A 220 9.33 13.99 -10.50
C GLY A 220 10.71 13.43 -10.14
N LYS A 221 11.78 14.13 -10.49
CA LYS A 221 13.15 13.76 -10.13
C LYS A 221 13.35 13.60 -8.61
N LYS A 222 12.79 14.52 -7.81
CA LYS A 222 12.84 14.43 -6.33
C LYS A 222 12.07 13.21 -5.82
N LEU A 223 10.85 12.99 -6.31
CA LEU A 223 10.00 11.87 -5.89
C LEU A 223 10.62 10.52 -6.30
N ARG A 224 11.17 10.39 -7.51
CA ARG A 224 11.88 9.17 -7.93
C ARG A 224 13.12 8.89 -7.08
N LYS A 225 13.86 9.94 -6.68
CA LYS A 225 14.98 9.79 -5.74
C LYS A 225 14.51 9.30 -4.37
N GLN A 226 13.39 9.81 -3.86
CA GLN A 226 12.79 9.32 -2.61
C GLN A 226 12.39 7.84 -2.74
N LEU A 227 11.73 7.46 -3.84
CA LEU A 227 11.35 6.07 -4.11
C LEU A 227 12.58 5.13 -4.14
N LEU A 228 13.64 5.49 -4.85
CA LEU A 228 14.88 4.70 -4.89
C LEU A 228 15.51 4.55 -3.50
N SER A 229 15.55 5.65 -2.74
CA SER A 229 16.06 5.61 -1.36
C SER A 229 15.21 4.71 -0.46
N LEU A 230 13.89 4.73 -0.64
CA LEU A 230 12.97 3.86 0.10
C LEU A 230 13.15 2.39 -0.28
N ILE A 231 13.27 2.08 -1.57
CA ILE A 231 13.54 0.71 -2.05
C ILE A 231 14.84 0.18 -1.44
N HIS A 232 15.90 0.98 -1.45
CA HIS A 232 17.19 0.59 -0.85
C HIS A 232 17.07 0.35 0.65
N LEU A 233 16.38 1.24 1.37
CA LEU A 233 16.17 1.11 2.80
C LEU A 233 15.31 -0.10 3.15
N ASN A 234 14.23 -0.34 2.40
CA ASN A 234 13.35 -1.50 2.58
C ASN A 234 14.12 -2.81 2.39
N LYS A 235 14.95 -2.90 1.34
CA LYS A 235 15.82 -4.06 1.10
C LYS A 235 16.80 -4.36 2.24
N LYS A 236 17.30 -3.33 2.88
CA LYS A 236 18.18 -3.46 4.05
C LYS A 236 17.42 -3.97 5.29
N LEU A 237 16.18 -3.54 5.46
CA LEU A 237 15.35 -3.90 6.63
C LEU A 237 14.71 -5.28 6.47
N ILE A 238 14.30 -5.63 5.25
CA ILE A 238 13.71 -6.93 4.90
C ILE A 238 14.61 -7.59 3.85
N PRO A 239 15.64 -8.35 4.29
CA PRO A 239 16.59 -8.98 3.37
C PRO A 239 15.96 -9.98 2.41
N THR A 240 14.94 -10.69 2.88
CA THR A 240 14.21 -11.69 2.08
C THR A 240 12.95 -11.06 1.50
N HIS A 241 13.01 -10.71 0.22
CA HIS A 241 11.89 -10.07 -0.47
C HIS A 241 10.68 -10.99 -0.62
N ILE A 242 9.49 -10.39 -0.66
CA ILE A 242 8.23 -11.09 -0.93
C ILE A 242 8.28 -11.92 -2.23
N LEU A 243 9.02 -11.47 -3.25
CA LEU A 243 9.21 -12.21 -4.50
C LEU A 243 9.99 -13.51 -4.32
N GLU A 244 10.89 -13.58 -3.35
CA GLU A 244 11.66 -14.78 -3.04
C GLU A 244 10.84 -15.78 -2.23
N GLN A 245 10.02 -15.26 -1.30
CA GLN A 245 9.21 -16.09 -0.40
C GLN A 245 7.95 -16.63 -1.05
N ARG A 246 7.33 -15.89 -2.00
CA ARG A 246 6.02 -16.22 -2.56
C ARG A 246 6.08 -16.43 -4.07
N LYS A 247 6.22 -17.69 -4.47
CA LYS A 247 6.28 -18.09 -5.90
C LYS A 247 5.07 -17.58 -6.70
N SER A 248 3.86 -17.73 -6.16
CA SER A 248 2.62 -17.27 -6.81
C SER A 248 2.60 -15.76 -7.05
N TYR A 249 3.11 -14.99 -6.09
CA TYR A 249 3.21 -13.54 -6.23
C TYR A 249 4.24 -13.13 -7.28
N ARG A 250 5.40 -13.80 -7.32
CA ARG A 250 6.42 -13.59 -8.35
C ARG A 250 5.88 -13.84 -9.75
N GLU A 251 5.15 -14.94 -9.95
CA GLU A 251 4.51 -15.25 -11.23
C GLU A 251 3.45 -14.20 -11.61
N SER A 252 2.63 -13.77 -10.66
CA SER A 252 1.64 -12.71 -10.88
C SER A 252 2.29 -11.39 -11.33
N ILE A 253 3.41 -11.00 -10.71
CA ILE A 253 4.18 -9.81 -11.13
C ILE A 253 4.79 -10.00 -12.51
N ARG A 254 5.33 -11.18 -12.81
CA ARG A 254 5.89 -11.50 -14.13
C ARG A 254 4.83 -11.35 -15.23
N ILE A 255 3.68 -11.97 -15.06
CA ILE A 255 2.56 -11.87 -16.01
C ILE A 255 2.12 -10.41 -16.17
N ARG A 256 1.90 -9.70 -15.05
CA ARG A 256 1.53 -8.28 -15.09
C ARG A 256 2.54 -7.42 -15.84
N ASN A 257 3.83 -7.64 -15.65
CA ASN A 257 4.86 -6.87 -16.32
C ASN A 257 4.81 -7.07 -17.84
N THR A 258 4.60 -8.30 -18.30
CA THR A 258 4.44 -8.59 -19.73
C THR A 258 3.33 -7.75 -20.36
N TYR A 259 2.17 -7.63 -19.71
CA TYR A 259 1.07 -6.77 -20.19
C TYR A 259 1.37 -5.28 -20.11
N ALA A 260 2.11 -4.84 -19.10
CA ALA A 260 2.41 -3.43 -18.89
C ALA A 260 3.61 -2.91 -19.72
N GLU A 261 4.45 -3.82 -20.24
CA GLU A 261 5.62 -3.47 -21.06
C GLU A 261 5.30 -3.45 -22.58
N THR A 262 4.12 -3.91 -22.96
CA THR A 262 3.64 -3.89 -24.36
C THR A 262 3.00 -2.57 -24.77
N LEU A 263 2.92 -1.60 -23.89
CA LEU A 263 2.48 -0.23 -24.13
C LEU A 263 3.68 0.71 -24.23
#